data_612c7db4f258130d2da6e11463934497
#
_entry.id   612c7db4f258130d2da6e11463934497
#
_cell.length_a   1.000
_cell.length_b   1.000
_cell.length_c   1.000
_cell.angle_alpha   90.00
_cell.angle_beta   90.00
_cell.angle_gamma   90.00
#
_symmetry.space_group_name_H-M   'P 1'
#
loop_
_entity.id
_entity.type
_entity.pdbx_description
1 polymer ?
#
loop_
_entity_poly.entity_id
_entity_poly.type
_entity_poly.pdbx_seq_one_letter_code
_entity_poly.pdbx_strand_id
1 'polypeptide(L)'
;MEKKVKSKKVKNKVSYKTVEQEEMKKFLIVIIVVLLCVGGIYVLTRAFVTKDLFKEKEEKVEEVVPGVVNYDVAIMGQLLNRPYNEYYVVIYDSTGDYMADMSTLVYNYNSKEKHLHMYTIDLSNSLNASYYDPEKVNEKAASLEEIKVGDITLIKVKKGKINKYIVDYSKMQKELGVE
;
A
#
# COMPACT_ATOMS: atom_id res chain seq x y z
N MET A 1 -89.58 43.82 32.91
CA MET A 1 -88.88 43.85 31.62
C MET A 1 -87.45 43.43 31.85
N GLU A 2 -87.21 42.14 31.77
CA GLU A 2 -85.84 41.58 31.85
C GLU A 2 -85.50 40.92 30.50
N LYS A 3 -84.47 41.37 29.83
CA LYS A 3 -83.79 40.59 28.81
C LYS A 3 -82.45 41.18 28.42
N LYS A 4 -81.42 40.34 28.40
CA LYS A 4 -80.13 40.47 27.74
C LYS A 4 -78.92 40.76 28.64
N VAL A 5 -78.38 39.73 29.32
CA VAL A 5 -76.96 39.60 29.56
C VAL A 5 -76.61 38.11 29.62
N LYS A 6 -76.46 37.42 28.52
CA LYS A 6 -75.93 36.03 28.50
C LYS A 6 -75.20 35.62 27.22
N SER A 7 -74.65 36.55 26.42
CA SER A 7 -74.04 36.12 25.14
C SER A 7 -72.60 36.48 24.92
N LYS A 8 -71.85 37.03 25.89
CA LYS A 8 -70.44 37.46 25.68
C LYS A 8 -69.37 36.53 26.27
N LYS A 9 -69.72 35.53 27.08
CA LYS A 9 -68.69 34.69 27.78
C LYS A 9 -68.27 33.44 26.99
N VAL A 10 -68.97 33.02 25.94
CA VAL A 10 -68.75 31.76 25.23
C VAL A 10 -67.75 31.93 24.06
N LYS A 11 -67.67 33.11 23.45
CA LYS A 11 -66.81 33.31 22.25
C LYS A 11 -65.32 33.39 22.57
N ASN A 12 -64.92 33.78 23.76
CA ASN A 12 -63.47 33.88 24.08
C ASN A 12 -62.80 32.56 24.41
N LYS A 13 -63.50 31.54 24.90
CA LYS A 13 -62.94 30.23 25.23
C LYS A 13 -62.59 29.37 24.04
N VAL A 14 -63.27 29.55 22.91
CA VAL A 14 -63.05 28.78 21.70
C VAL A 14 -61.81 29.31 20.92
N SER A 15 -61.53 30.62 20.99
CA SER A 15 -60.42 31.25 20.31
C SER A 15 -59.05 30.84 20.89
N TYR A 16 -58.94 30.72 22.19
CA TYR A 16 -57.64 30.33 22.87
C TYR A 16 -57.31 28.86 22.62
N LYS A 17 -58.24 27.95 22.56
CA LYS A 17 -57.99 26.51 22.24
C LYS A 17 -57.49 26.27 20.81
N THR A 18 -57.89 27.08 19.84
CA THR A 18 -57.46 26.95 18.46
C THR A 18 -56.04 27.51 18.27
N VAL A 19 -55.68 28.58 18.96
CA VAL A 19 -54.30 29.16 18.91
C VAL A 19 -53.31 28.22 19.55
N GLU A 20 -53.57 27.70 20.74
CA GLU A 20 -52.69 26.70 21.41
C GLU A 20 -52.52 25.42 20.56
N GLN A 21 -53.59 24.97 19.87
CA GLN A 21 -53.46 23.78 19.01
C GLN A 21 -52.62 24.04 17.75
N GLU A 22 -52.67 25.25 17.19
CA GLU A 22 -51.83 25.61 16.05
C GLU A 22 -50.38 25.78 16.44
N GLU A 23 -50.10 26.33 17.59
CA GLU A 23 -48.73 26.47 18.14
C GLU A 23 -48.15 25.10 18.48
N MET A 24 -48.96 24.18 19.11
CA MET A 24 -48.54 22.81 19.35
C MET A 24 -48.23 22.06 18.05
N LYS A 25 -49.03 22.24 17.00
CA LYS A 25 -48.77 21.62 15.68
C LYS A 25 -47.46 22.15 15.08
N LYS A 26 -47.21 23.46 15.12
CA LYS A 26 -45.94 24.04 14.66
C LYS A 26 -44.74 23.50 15.42
N PHE A 27 -44.83 23.39 16.75
CA PHE A 27 -43.81 22.82 17.59
C PHE A 27 -43.54 21.36 17.26
N LEU A 28 -44.59 20.56 17.03
CA LEU A 28 -44.46 19.15 16.66
C LEU A 28 -43.82 18.98 15.28
N ILE A 29 -44.12 19.85 14.34
CA ILE A 29 -43.47 19.86 13.01
C ILE A 29 -41.98 20.16 13.14
N VAL A 30 -41.61 21.11 13.98
CA VAL A 30 -40.17 21.45 14.23
C VAL A 30 -39.42 20.25 14.82
N ILE A 31 -40.03 19.55 15.79
CA ILE A 31 -39.44 18.34 16.39
C ILE A 31 -39.23 17.27 15.30
N ILE A 32 -40.22 17.02 14.44
CA ILE A 32 -40.10 16.03 13.38
C ILE A 32 -38.98 16.39 12.41
N VAL A 33 -38.87 17.66 12.01
CA VAL A 33 -37.79 18.13 11.13
C VAL A 33 -36.40 17.91 11.78
N VAL A 34 -36.25 18.25 13.05
CA VAL A 34 -34.99 18.04 13.78
C VAL A 34 -34.64 16.55 13.83
N LEU A 35 -35.61 15.67 14.14
CA LEU A 35 -35.38 14.21 14.16
C LEU A 35 -35.00 13.67 12.77
N LEU A 36 -35.60 14.18 11.71
CA LEU A 36 -35.21 13.79 10.33
C LEU A 36 -33.80 14.27 9.97
N CYS A 37 -33.42 15.48 10.39
CA CYS A 37 -32.06 15.97 10.18
C CYS A 37 -31.01 15.13 10.93
N VAL A 38 -31.25 14.84 12.21
CA VAL A 38 -30.35 14.01 13.03
C VAL A 38 -30.28 12.58 12.47
N GLY A 39 -31.42 11.98 12.12
CA GLY A 39 -31.49 10.67 11.48
C GLY A 39 -30.76 10.63 10.13
N GLY A 40 -30.92 11.68 9.32
CA GLY A 40 -30.21 11.81 8.03
C GLY A 40 -28.69 11.89 8.22
N ILE A 41 -28.21 12.70 9.17
CA ILE A 41 -26.78 12.81 9.49
C ILE A 41 -26.26 11.45 10.00
N TYR A 42 -27.00 10.78 10.86
CA TYR A 42 -26.59 9.45 11.37
C TYR A 42 -26.44 8.42 10.23
N VAL A 43 -27.41 8.36 9.32
CA VAL A 43 -27.39 7.44 8.16
C VAL A 43 -26.22 7.79 7.24
N LEU A 44 -26.01 9.06 6.94
CA LEU A 44 -24.88 9.52 6.14
C LEU A 44 -23.54 9.18 6.80
N THR A 45 -23.39 9.48 8.09
CA THR A 45 -22.17 9.17 8.82
C THR A 45 -21.89 7.67 8.83
N ARG A 46 -22.92 6.86 9.05
CA ARG A 46 -22.76 5.39 9.01
C ARG A 46 -22.37 4.92 7.62
N ALA A 47 -22.99 5.45 6.58
CA ALA A 47 -22.70 5.10 5.19
C ALA A 47 -21.26 5.49 4.77
N PHE A 48 -20.77 6.66 5.25
CA PHE A 48 -19.40 7.08 5.00
C PHE A 48 -18.37 6.32 5.82
N VAL A 49 -18.67 6.00 7.08
CA VAL A 49 -17.74 5.29 7.98
C VAL A 49 -17.67 3.80 7.64
N THR A 50 -18.78 3.16 7.29
CA THR A 50 -18.78 1.74 6.95
C THR A 50 -18.40 1.45 5.49
N LYS A 51 -18.17 2.49 4.67
CA LYS A 51 -17.84 2.36 3.22
C LYS A 51 -18.82 1.50 2.40
N ASP A 52 -19.99 1.21 2.95
CA ASP A 52 -20.99 0.35 2.28
C ASP A 52 -21.63 1.00 1.05
N LEU A 53 -21.55 2.34 0.91
CA LEU A 53 -22.03 3.06 -0.28
C LEU A 53 -20.95 3.26 -1.35
N PHE A 54 -19.69 3.14 -1.01
CA PHE A 54 -18.57 3.11 -1.92
C PHE A 54 -17.96 1.70 -1.91
N LYS A 55 -18.73 0.70 -2.31
CA LYS A 55 -18.14 -0.43 -2.97
C LYS A 55 -17.59 0.09 -4.30
N GLU A 56 -16.39 0.70 -4.25
CA GLU A 56 -15.49 0.57 -5.36
C GLU A 56 -15.59 -0.90 -5.78
N LYS A 57 -15.91 -1.12 -7.06
CA LYS A 57 -15.69 -2.43 -7.66
C LYS A 57 -14.43 -2.97 -7.01
N GLU A 58 -14.59 -4.00 -6.18
CA GLU A 58 -13.46 -4.82 -5.83
C GLU A 58 -12.86 -5.21 -7.20
N GLU A 59 -11.85 -4.47 -7.65
CA GLU A 59 -10.78 -5.12 -8.35
C GLU A 59 -10.54 -6.33 -7.47
N LYS A 60 -10.77 -7.51 -8.02
CA LYS A 60 -10.38 -8.74 -7.38
C LYS A 60 -8.96 -8.48 -6.92
N VAL A 61 -8.81 -8.08 -5.67
CA VAL A 61 -7.57 -8.28 -4.95
C VAL A 61 -7.45 -9.79 -5.10
N GLU A 62 -6.62 -10.21 -6.06
CA GLU A 62 -6.15 -11.57 -6.09
C GLU A 62 -5.88 -11.88 -4.64
N GLU A 63 -6.60 -12.86 -4.14
CA GLU A 63 -6.45 -13.36 -2.79
C GLU A 63 -4.96 -13.30 -2.51
N VAL A 64 -4.53 -12.31 -1.72
CA VAL A 64 -3.12 -12.22 -1.34
C VAL A 64 -2.97 -13.46 -0.49
N VAL A 65 -2.63 -14.54 -1.17
CA VAL A 65 -2.04 -15.72 -0.55
C VAL A 65 -1.01 -15.12 0.37
N PRO A 66 -1.10 -15.31 1.71
CA PRO A 66 -0.20 -14.68 2.65
C PRO A 66 1.18 -14.89 2.06
N GLY A 67 1.71 -13.83 1.45
CA GLY A 67 2.85 -13.94 0.55
C GLY A 67 3.93 -14.59 1.39
N VAL A 68 4.42 -15.70 0.94
CA VAL A 68 5.69 -16.21 1.46
C VAL A 68 6.59 -15.00 1.38
N VAL A 69 6.88 -14.40 2.53
CA VAL A 69 7.79 -13.26 2.57
C VAL A 69 9.10 -13.81 2.05
N ASN A 70 9.38 -13.51 0.78
CA ASN A 70 10.60 -13.97 0.16
C ASN A 70 11.73 -13.11 0.75
N TYR A 71 12.34 -13.63 1.81
CA TYR A 71 13.46 -12.95 2.49
C TYR A 71 14.67 -12.78 1.59
N ASP A 72 14.67 -13.44 0.43
CA ASP A 72 15.77 -13.42 -0.54
C ASP A 72 15.65 -12.29 -1.56
N VAL A 73 14.51 -11.55 -1.58
CA VAL A 73 14.36 -10.35 -2.38
C VAL A 73 14.80 -9.11 -1.59
N ALA A 74 15.58 -8.26 -2.22
CA ALA A 74 16.09 -7.03 -1.63
C ALA A 74 15.88 -5.84 -2.57
N ILE A 75 16.11 -4.64 -2.06
CA ILE A 75 16.21 -3.40 -2.85
C ILE A 75 17.65 -2.87 -2.75
N MET A 76 18.07 -2.07 -3.73
CA MET A 76 19.43 -1.52 -3.81
C MET A 76 19.84 -0.80 -2.52
N GLY A 77 18.93 -0.05 -1.90
CA GLY A 77 19.20 0.64 -0.63
C GLY A 77 19.57 -0.27 0.55
N GLN A 78 19.31 -1.57 0.43
CA GLN A 78 19.62 -2.58 1.46
C GLN A 78 20.82 -3.46 1.10
N LEU A 79 21.45 -3.21 -0.05
CA LEU A 79 22.49 -4.07 -0.61
C LEU A 79 23.64 -4.36 0.36
N LEU A 80 24.07 -3.38 1.15
CA LEU A 80 25.19 -3.49 2.10
C LEU A 80 24.74 -3.77 3.55
N ASN A 81 23.44 -3.75 3.81
CA ASN A 81 22.87 -3.88 5.16
C ASN A 81 21.97 -5.11 5.28
N ARG A 82 22.55 -6.29 5.21
CA ARG A 82 21.85 -7.58 5.39
C ARG A 82 22.41 -8.33 6.60
N PRO A 83 21.65 -9.26 7.20
CA PRO A 83 22.02 -9.90 8.48
C PRO A 83 23.21 -10.88 8.40
N TYR A 84 23.71 -11.15 7.20
CA TYR A 84 24.83 -12.09 7.01
C TYR A 84 26.18 -11.37 6.89
N ASN A 85 27.23 -11.95 7.44
CA ASN A 85 28.57 -11.41 7.31
C ASN A 85 29.14 -11.49 5.89
N GLU A 86 28.70 -12.47 5.11
CA GLU A 86 29.12 -12.71 3.73
C GLU A 86 27.92 -13.29 2.95
N TYR A 87 27.62 -12.70 1.80
CA TYR A 87 26.49 -13.09 0.95
C TYR A 87 26.68 -12.60 -0.47
N TYR A 88 25.90 -13.16 -1.38
CA TYR A 88 25.81 -12.69 -2.75
C TYR A 88 24.54 -11.88 -2.97
N VAL A 89 24.61 -10.95 -3.92
CA VAL A 89 23.46 -10.20 -4.43
C VAL A 89 23.50 -10.27 -5.95
N VAL A 90 22.45 -10.83 -6.54
CA VAL A 90 22.23 -10.91 -7.99
C VAL A 90 21.27 -9.81 -8.36
N ILE A 91 21.64 -8.99 -9.33
CA ILE A 91 20.87 -7.83 -9.79
C ILE A 91 20.61 -7.98 -11.26
N TYR A 92 19.34 -7.96 -11.65
CA TYR A 92 18.91 -8.07 -13.04
C TYR A 92 17.50 -7.54 -13.23
N ASP A 93 17.08 -7.31 -14.46
CA ASP A 93 15.71 -6.94 -14.81
C ASP A 93 14.87 -8.22 -15.01
N SER A 94 13.83 -8.41 -14.17
CA SER A 94 12.93 -9.57 -14.28
C SER A 94 12.07 -9.57 -15.54
N THR A 95 12.03 -8.47 -16.27
CA THR A 95 11.32 -8.32 -17.55
C THR A 95 12.25 -8.25 -18.75
N GLY A 96 13.57 -8.27 -18.50
CA GLY A 96 14.61 -8.13 -19.52
C GLY A 96 15.07 -9.44 -20.17
N ASP A 97 15.94 -9.32 -21.15
CA ASP A 97 16.43 -10.43 -21.96
C ASP A 97 17.21 -11.49 -21.16
N TYR A 98 17.84 -11.08 -20.05
CA TYR A 98 18.65 -11.98 -19.21
C TYR A 98 17.86 -12.69 -18.11
N MET A 99 16.53 -12.48 -18.02
CA MET A 99 15.71 -13.03 -16.94
C MET A 99 15.84 -14.56 -16.82
N ALA A 100 15.73 -15.28 -17.92
CA ALA A 100 15.79 -16.75 -17.92
C ALA A 100 17.16 -17.28 -17.45
N ASP A 101 18.25 -16.68 -17.96
CA ASP A 101 19.61 -17.07 -17.62
C ASP A 101 19.91 -16.77 -16.14
N MET A 102 19.54 -15.58 -15.65
CA MET A 102 19.77 -15.17 -14.28
C MET A 102 18.92 -15.97 -13.29
N SER A 103 17.67 -16.28 -13.64
CA SER A 103 16.82 -17.17 -12.82
C SER A 103 17.40 -18.58 -12.72
N THR A 104 17.92 -19.13 -13.80
CA THR A 104 18.58 -20.42 -13.85
C THR A 104 19.87 -20.41 -12.99
N LEU A 105 20.68 -19.36 -13.11
CA LEU A 105 21.88 -19.18 -12.30
C LEU A 105 21.57 -19.19 -10.80
N VAL A 106 20.57 -18.41 -10.38
CA VAL A 106 20.11 -18.32 -8.98
C VAL A 106 19.59 -19.66 -8.50
N TYR A 107 18.77 -20.33 -9.29
CA TYR A 107 18.23 -21.65 -8.96
C TYR A 107 19.33 -22.69 -8.78
N ASN A 108 20.28 -22.80 -9.71
CA ASN A 108 21.37 -23.76 -9.66
C ASN A 108 22.28 -23.49 -8.46
N TYR A 109 22.55 -22.22 -8.14
CA TYR A 109 23.35 -21.88 -6.98
C TYR A 109 22.66 -22.24 -5.66
N ASN A 110 21.39 -21.89 -5.51
CA ASN A 110 20.63 -22.19 -4.30
C ASN A 110 20.31 -23.67 -4.10
N SER A 111 20.41 -24.49 -5.16
CA SER A 111 20.26 -25.94 -5.09
C SER A 111 21.48 -26.66 -4.51
N LYS A 112 22.58 -25.98 -4.26
CA LYS A 112 23.78 -26.58 -3.67
C LYS A 112 23.58 -26.82 -2.18
N GLU A 113 24.10 -27.91 -1.67
CA GLU A 113 24.03 -28.25 -0.24
C GLU A 113 24.72 -27.20 0.66
N LYS A 114 25.79 -26.61 0.15
CA LYS A 114 26.57 -25.58 0.87
C LYS A 114 26.75 -24.37 -0.03
N HIS A 115 26.13 -23.28 0.33
CA HIS A 115 26.26 -22.01 -0.38
C HIS A 115 26.13 -20.83 0.59
N LEU A 116 26.65 -19.67 0.21
CA LEU A 116 26.36 -18.42 0.91
C LEU A 116 24.93 -18.01 0.61
N HIS A 117 24.35 -17.26 1.51
CA HIS A 117 23.02 -16.68 1.26
C HIS A 117 23.07 -15.80 0.01
N MET A 118 22.03 -15.88 -0.83
CA MET A 118 21.92 -15.08 -2.05
C MET A 118 20.64 -14.26 -2.04
N TYR A 119 20.78 -12.98 -2.28
CA TYR A 119 19.66 -12.06 -2.51
C TYR A 119 19.50 -11.74 -3.98
N THR A 120 18.27 -11.46 -4.37
CA THR A 120 17.94 -10.97 -5.71
C THR A 120 17.43 -9.54 -5.63
N ILE A 121 17.85 -8.69 -6.55
CA ILE A 121 17.37 -7.31 -6.74
C ILE A 121 16.86 -7.17 -8.15
N ASP A 122 15.60 -6.78 -8.29
CA ASP A 122 14.95 -6.58 -9.56
C ASP A 122 15.07 -5.12 -10.02
N LEU A 123 15.68 -4.88 -11.17
CA LEU A 123 15.83 -3.55 -11.78
C LEU A 123 14.52 -3.01 -12.36
N SER A 124 13.52 -3.85 -12.64
CA SER A 124 12.18 -3.40 -13.04
C SER A 124 11.46 -2.65 -11.92
N ASN A 125 11.88 -2.86 -10.66
CA ASN A 125 11.34 -2.13 -9.52
C ASN A 125 11.83 -0.68 -9.52
N SER A 126 10.90 0.27 -9.53
CA SER A 126 11.18 1.73 -9.58
C SER A 126 12.09 2.23 -8.45
N LEU A 127 12.11 1.56 -7.29
CA LEU A 127 13.00 1.89 -6.17
C LEU A 127 14.48 1.65 -6.50
N ASN A 128 14.77 0.82 -7.51
CA ASN A 128 16.12 0.48 -7.94
C ASN A 128 16.56 1.26 -9.18
N ALA A 129 15.65 1.96 -9.86
CA ALA A 129 15.90 2.62 -11.15
C ALA A 129 17.06 3.62 -11.12
N SER A 130 17.29 4.33 -10.01
CA SER A 130 18.36 5.32 -9.89
C SER A 130 19.77 4.71 -9.90
N TYR A 131 19.89 3.40 -9.69
CA TYR A 131 21.17 2.68 -9.68
C TYR A 131 21.50 2.07 -11.02
N TYR A 132 20.53 1.93 -11.93
CA TYR A 132 20.75 1.39 -13.25
C TYR A 132 21.38 2.42 -14.17
N ASP A 133 22.59 2.14 -14.67
CA ASP A 133 23.30 2.92 -15.68
C ASP A 133 24.35 2.03 -16.34
N PRO A 134 24.03 1.31 -17.44
CA PRO A 134 24.93 0.35 -18.08
C PRO A 134 26.18 1.00 -18.69
N GLU A 135 26.13 2.32 -18.96
CA GLU A 135 27.28 3.06 -19.50
C GLU A 135 28.27 3.51 -18.41
N LYS A 136 27.82 3.58 -17.16
CA LYS A 136 28.62 4.06 -16.03
C LYS A 136 28.78 3.03 -14.91
N VAL A 137 28.81 1.76 -15.27
CA VAL A 137 29.04 0.68 -14.30
C VAL A 137 30.29 0.94 -13.48
N ASN A 138 30.18 0.91 -12.16
CA ASN A 138 31.30 1.17 -11.26
C ASN A 138 31.70 -0.07 -10.46
N GLU A 139 32.56 -0.89 -11.00
CA GLU A 139 33.08 -2.09 -10.35
C GLU A 139 33.92 -1.80 -9.07
N LYS A 140 34.35 -0.56 -8.89
CA LYS A 140 35.20 -0.11 -7.77
C LYS A 140 34.42 0.68 -6.73
N ALA A 141 33.08 0.70 -6.82
CA ALA A 141 32.24 1.40 -5.87
C ALA A 141 32.58 0.96 -4.43
N ALA A 142 32.86 1.92 -3.57
CA ALA A 142 33.14 1.68 -2.16
C ALA A 142 31.91 1.92 -1.27
N SER A 143 30.96 2.69 -1.75
CA SER A 143 29.73 3.04 -1.06
C SER A 143 28.50 2.81 -1.94
N LEU A 144 27.33 2.81 -1.33
CA LEU A 144 26.06 2.60 -2.04
C LEU A 144 25.77 3.71 -3.05
N GLU A 145 26.15 4.94 -2.75
CA GLU A 145 25.92 6.12 -3.62
C GLU A 145 26.74 6.06 -4.91
N GLU A 146 27.88 5.36 -4.89
CA GLU A 146 28.77 5.21 -6.03
C GLU A 146 28.39 4.04 -6.93
N ILE A 147 27.48 3.15 -6.47
CA ILE A 147 27.10 1.96 -7.22
C ILE A 147 26.25 2.36 -8.43
N LYS A 148 26.74 1.93 -9.60
CA LYS A 148 25.96 1.88 -10.85
C LYS A 148 26.06 0.48 -11.40
N VAL A 149 24.93 -0.09 -11.79
CA VAL A 149 24.79 -1.47 -12.26
C VAL A 149 24.34 -1.51 -13.72
N GLY A 150 24.77 -2.53 -14.43
CA GLY A 150 24.32 -2.85 -15.78
C GLY A 150 23.13 -3.81 -15.79
N ASP A 151 22.86 -4.40 -16.96
CA ASP A 151 21.73 -5.33 -17.19
C ASP A 151 21.77 -6.54 -16.26
N ILE A 152 22.97 -7.05 -15.99
CA ILE A 152 23.22 -8.13 -15.05
C ILE A 152 24.41 -7.76 -14.17
N THR A 153 24.30 -8.02 -12.88
CA THR A 153 25.39 -7.74 -11.93
C THR A 153 25.34 -8.74 -10.78
N LEU A 154 26.49 -9.31 -10.44
CA LEU A 154 26.69 -10.11 -9.23
C LEU A 154 27.63 -9.38 -8.28
N ILE A 155 27.17 -9.11 -7.07
CA ILE A 155 27.97 -8.49 -6.02
C ILE A 155 28.16 -9.48 -4.87
N LYS A 156 29.39 -9.69 -4.46
CA LYS A 156 29.72 -10.36 -3.21
C LYS A 156 29.96 -9.33 -2.14
N VAL A 157 29.17 -9.38 -1.08
CA VAL A 157 29.31 -8.50 0.07
C VAL A 157 29.99 -9.25 1.20
N LYS A 158 30.95 -8.62 1.87
CA LYS A 158 31.62 -9.15 3.05
C LYS A 158 31.75 -8.05 4.09
N LYS A 159 31.22 -8.30 5.29
CA LYS A 159 31.22 -7.35 6.42
C LYS A 159 30.67 -5.98 6.03
N GLY A 160 29.56 -5.94 5.27
CA GLY A 160 28.91 -4.71 4.82
C GLY A 160 29.68 -3.92 3.76
N LYS A 161 30.69 -4.52 3.10
CA LYS A 161 31.45 -3.89 2.03
C LYS A 161 31.43 -4.75 0.77
N ILE A 162 31.50 -4.12 -0.39
CA ILE A 162 31.65 -4.81 -1.67
C ILE A 162 33.01 -5.49 -1.69
N ASN A 163 33.01 -6.80 -1.86
CA ASN A 163 34.20 -7.62 -1.96
C ASN A 163 34.52 -8.02 -3.41
N LYS A 164 33.47 -8.34 -4.18
CA LYS A 164 33.56 -8.60 -5.62
C LYS A 164 32.39 -7.95 -6.34
N TYR A 165 32.64 -7.54 -7.58
CA TYR A 165 31.67 -6.98 -8.48
C TYR A 165 31.89 -7.59 -9.88
N ILE A 166 30.86 -8.24 -10.44
CA ILE A 166 30.98 -9.01 -11.69
C ILE A 166 29.78 -8.68 -12.58
N VAL A 167 30.03 -8.32 -13.83
CA VAL A 167 28.98 -8.00 -14.84
C VAL A 167 28.99 -8.99 -16.03
N ASP A 168 29.90 -9.94 -16.02
CA ASP A 168 30.02 -10.95 -17.07
C ASP A 168 29.40 -12.27 -16.61
N TYR A 169 28.46 -12.81 -17.41
CA TYR A 169 27.72 -14.03 -17.04
C TYR A 169 28.61 -15.25 -16.81
N SER A 170 29.60 -15.47 -17.69
CA SER A 170 30.51 -16.63 -17.56
C SER A 170 31.38 -16.52 -16.30
N LYS A 171 31.78 -15.30 -15.93
CA LYS A 171 32.50 -15.06 -14.66
C LYS A 171 31.59 -15.27 -13.45
N MET A 172 30.30 -14.93 -13.57
CA MET A 172 29.31 -15.19 -12.51
C MET A 172 29.17 -16.71 -12.29
N GLN A 173 28.99 -17.48 -13.37
CA GLN A 173 28.90 -18.95 -13.28
C GLN A 173 30.14 -19.53 -12.60
N LYS A 174 31.32 -19.10 -13.00
CA LYS A 174 32.58 -19.54 -12.41
C LYS A 174 32.71 -19.16 -10.92
N GLU A 175 32.38 -17.94 -10.56
CA GLU A 175 32.41 -17.47 -9.15
C GLU A 175 31.44 -18.27 -8.27
N LEU A 176 30.28 -18.55 -8.81
CA LEU A 176 29.24 -19.32 -8.13
C LEU A 176 29.44 -20.84 -8.25
N GLY A 177 30.34 -21.31 -9.13
CA GLY A 177 30.60 -22.72 -9.38
C GLY A 177 29.38 -23.46 -9.94
N VAL A 178 28.65 -22.87 -10.87
CA VAL A 178 27.40 -23.41 -11.49
C VAL A 178 27.56 -23.52 -13.03
N GLU A 179 28.72 -23.94 -13.49
CA GLU A 179 29.03 -24.20 -14.91
C GLU A 179 28.20 -25.36 -15.46
#